data_a3785cbb8bbb41a3643cff9ae10a16d8
#
_entry.id   a3785cbb8bbb41a3643cff9ae10a16d8
#
_cell.length_a   1.000
_cell.length_b   1.000
_cell.length_c   1.000
_cell.angle_alpha   90.00
_cell.angle_beta   90.00
_cell.angle_gamma   90.00
#
_symmetry.space_group_name_H-M   'P 1'
#
loop_
_entity.id
_entity.type
_entity.pdbx_description
1 polymer ?
#
loop_
_entity_poly.entity_id
_entity_poly.type
_entity_poly.pdbx_seq_one_letter_code
_entity_poly.pdbx_strand_id
1 'polypeptide(L)'
;MNNSVCNSEHRYDDLFVNLPIDQGRDGRHKCAGCAYVKGFQAGSKLDEKIDLDLENLPFSQAGNVRHKSPHAAFAMGYQAGVQHYYDNKL
;
A
#
# COMPACT_ATOMS: atom_id res chain seq x y z
N MET A 1 17.88 5.07 -0.29
CA MET A 1 16.76 5.29 -1.23
C MET A 1 16.54 4.04 -2.06
N ASN A 2 15.30 3.60 -2.18
CA ASN A 2 14.98 2.39 -2.92
C ASN A 2 14.55 2.76 -4.35
N ASN A 3 15.31 2.29 -5.34
CA ASN A 3 15.05 2.55 -6.75
C ASN A 3 14.45 1.33 -7.48
N SER A 4 14.10 0.28 -6.73
CA SER A 4 13.55 -0.91 -7.37
C SER A 4 12.16 -0.64 -7.96
N VAL A 5 11.79 -1.45 -8.93
CA VAL A 5 10.48 -1.38 -9.59
C VAL A 5 9.68 -2.61 -9.18
N CYS A 6 8.43 -2.40 -8.77
CA CYS A 6 7.54 -3.50 -8.37
C CYS A 6 7.08 -4.28 -9.58
N ASN A 7 7.23 -5.60 -9.52
CA ASN A 7 6.76 -6.51 -10.55
C ASN A 7 5.61 -7.40 -10.07
N SER A 8 5.08 -7.13 -8.88
CA SER A 8 4.03 -7.95 -8.29
C SER A 8 2.71 -7.83 -9.05
N GLU A 9 1.92 -8.88 -9.06
CA GLU A 9 0.62 -8.90 -9.73
C GLU A 9 -0.40 -8.01 -9.02
N HIS A 10 -0.17 -7.59 -7.78
CA HIS A 10 -1.10 -6.69 -7.11
C HIS A 10 -1.29 -5.38 -7.89
N ARG A 11 -0.39 -5.08 -8.84
CA ARG A 11 -0.53 -3.89 -9.68
C ARG A 11 -1.84 -3.86 -10.45
N TYR A 12 -2.44 -5.02 -10.68
CA TYR A 12 -3.67 -5.14 -11.48
C TYR A 12 -4.89 -5.48 -10.63
N ASP A 13 -4.77 -5.41 -9.31
CA ASP A 13 -5.87 -5.73 -8.41
C ASP A 13 -6.91 -4.60 -8.42
N ASP A 14 -8.18 -4.96 -8.60
CA ASP A 14 -9.28 -4.00 -8.62
C ASP A 14 -9.44 -3.25 -7.30
N LEU A 15 -8.87 -3.77 -6.23
CA LEU A 15 -8.87 -3.15 -4.92
C LEU A 15 -8.36 -1.70 -4.95
N PHE A 16 -7.45 -1.40 -5.90
CA PHE A 16 -6.78 -0.09 -5.95
C PHE A 16 -7.42 0.89 -6.94
N VAL A 17 -8.47 0.48 -7.64
CA VAL A 17 -9.04 1.28 -8.72
C VAL A 17 -9.54 2.63 -8.21
N ASN A 18 -10.15 2.66 -7.03
CA ASN A 18 -10.79 3.85 -6.49
C ASN A 18 -9.91 4.63 -5.51
N LEU A 19 -8.64 4.29 -5.39
CA LEU A 19 -7.74 5.07 -4.54
C LEU A 19 -7.54 6.47 -5.11
N PRO A 20 -7.36 7.47 -4.22
CA PRO A 20 -7.04 8.83 -4.69
C PRO A 20 -5.77 8.85 -5.51
N ILE A 21 -5.74 9.76 -6.49
CA ILE A 21 -4.57 9.96 -7.33
C ILE A 21 -3.58 10.87 -6.61
N ASP A 22 -2.30 10.52 -6.69
CA ASP A 22 -1.21 11.34 -6.14
C ASP A 22 -0.25 11.67 -7.29
N GLN A 23 -0.41 12.84 -7.90
CA GLN A 23 0.32 13.20 -9.11
C GLN A 23 1.40 14.26 -8.92
N GLY A 24 1.43 14.94 -7.81
CA GLY A 24 2.39 16.01 -7.61
C GLY A 24 3.21 15.87 -6.33
N ARG A 25 3.18 14.72 -5.71
CA ARG A 25 3.83 14.50 -4.42
C ARG A 25 4.90 13.42 -4.52
N ASP A 26 5.65 13.25 -3.45
CA ASP A 26 6.73 12.27 -3.40
C ASP A 26 6.23 10.84 -3.61
N GLY A 27 4.96 10.59 -3.34
CA GLY A 27 4.36 9.26 -3.53
C GLY A 27 3.91 8.95 -4.94
N ARG A 28 4.03 9.89 -5.87
CA ARG A 28 3.42 9.79 -7.20
C ARG A 28 3.75 8.50 -7.95
N HIS A 29 5.00 8.08 -7.92
CA HIS A 29 5.44 6.91 -8.64
C HIS A 29 5.68 5.70 -7.74
N LYS A 30 5.37 5.81 -6.46
CA LYS A 30 5.54 4.70 -5.53
C LYS A 30 4.43 3.69 -5.70
N CYS A 31 4.73 2.42 -5.49
CA CYS A 31 3.75 1.35 -5.68
C CYS A 31 2.72 1.35 -4.55
N ALA A 32 1.48 1.71 -4.88
CA ALA A 32 0.39 1.71 -3.90
C ALA A 32 0.10 0.29 -3.39
N GLY A 33 0.27 -0.73 -4.24
CA GLY A 33 0.08 -2.10 -3.82
C GLY A 33 1.08 -2.52 -2.74
N CYS A 34 2.34 -2.11 -2.88
CA CYS A 34 3.33 -2.38 -1.84
C CYS A 34 3.02 -1.64 -0.55
N ALA A 35 2.50 -0.41 -0.65
CA ALA A 35 2.05 0.34 0.52
C ALA A 35 0.90 -0.37 1.24
N TYR A 36 -0.06 -0.90 0.48
CA TYR A 36 -1.16 -1.68 1.04
C TYR A 36 -0.64 -2.89 1.81
N VAL A 37 0.30 -3.63 1.23
CA VAL A 37 0.87 -4.82 1.88
C VAL A 37 1.53 -4.44 3.20
N LYS A 38 2.29 -3.34 3.22
CA LYS A 38 2.89 -2.87 4.47
C LYS A 38 1.84 -2.56 5.52
N GLY A 39 0.78 -1.87 5.12
CA GLY A 39 -0.32 -1.56 6.02
C GLY A 39 -1.00 -2.82 6.54
N PHE A 40 -1.27 -3.76 5.64
CA PHE A 40 -1.90 -5.03 6.02
C PHE A 40 -1.06 -5.78 7.05
N GLN A 41 0.25 -5.86 6.84
CA GLN A 41 1.13 -6.55 7.77
C GLN A 41 1.11 -5.87 9.14
N ALA A 42 1.17 -4.55 9.19
CA ALA A 42 1.10 -3.82 10.46
C ALA A 42 -0.24 -4.01 11.15
N GLY A 43 -1.34 -3.91 10.39
CA GLY A 43 -2.68 -4.08 10.95
C GLY A 43 -2.93 -5.48 11.47
N SER A 44 -2.43 -6.50 10.77
CA SER A 44 -2.64 -7.90 11.17
C SER A 44 -1.91 -8.24 12.48
N LYS A 45 -0.99 -7.39 12.91
CA LYS A 45 -0.29 -7.52 14.19
C LYS A 45 -0.75 -6.47 15.21
N LEU A 46 -1.72 -5.64 14.86
CA LEU A 46 -2.18 -4.52 15.67
C LEU A 46 -1.04 -3.60 16.10
N ASP A 47 -0.10 -3.35 15.19
CA ASP A 47 1.02 -2.46 15.48
C ASP A 47 0.50 -1.05 15.76
N GLU A 48 0.96 -0.46 16.87
CA GLU A 48 0.57 0.91 17.24
C GLU A 48 1.53 1.95 16.68
N LYS A 49 2.76 1.56 16.44
CA LYS A 49 3.75 2.43 15.81
C LYS A 49 3.91 1.96 14.38
N ILE A 50 3.27 2.67 13.47
CA ILE A 50 3.26 2.29 12.05
C ILE A 50 4.05 3.32 11.25
N ASP A 51 4.73 2.82 10.22
CA ASP A 51 5.54 3.65 9.35
C ASP A 51 5.41 3.15 7.92
N LEU A 52 4.85 3.98 7.06
CA LEU A 52 4.75 3.69 5.64
C LEU A 52 6.13 3.53 5.01
N ASP A 53 7.11 4.30 5.51
CA ASP A 53 8.47 4.30 4.95
C ASP A 53 8.43 4.56 3.45
N LEU A 54 7.82 5.68 3.09
CA LEU A 54 7.55 6.05 1.70
C LEU A 54 8.80 6.00 0.83
N GLU A 55 9.91 6.44 1.38
CA GLU A 55 11.18 6.53 0.62
C GLU A 55 11.63 5.17 0.12
N ASN A 56 11.36 4.11 0.86
CA ASN A 56 11.81 2.78 0.52
C ASN A 56 10.78 1.95 -0.24
N LEU A 57 9.62 2.51 -0.57
CA LEU A 57 8.68 1.83 -1.43
C LEU A 57 9.22 1.73 -2.85
N PRO A 58 9.02 0.59 -3.53
CA PRO A 58 9.40 0.48 -4.93
C PRO A 58 8.50 1.34 -5.81
N PHE A 59 8.99 1.65 -7.01
CA PHE A 59 8.20 2.39 -7.99
C PHE A 59 7.27 1.45 -8.75
N SER A 60 6.15 2.00 -9.22
CA SER A 60 5.26 1.29 -10.15
C SER A 60 4.53 2.32 -10.99
N GLN A 61 4.46 2.06 -12.31
CA GLN A 61 3.76 2.95 -13.23
C GLN A 61 2.78 2.15 -14.09
N ALA A 62 2.36 1.00 -13.62
CA ALA A 62 1.50 0.12 -14.38
C ALA A 62 0.30 -0.33 -13.56
N GLY A 63 -0.77 -0.70 -14.26
CA GLY A 63 -1.93 -1.30 -13.62
C GLY A 63 -2.73 -0.31 -12.79
N ASN A 64 -3.50 -0.85 -11.87
CA ASN A 64 -4.41 -0.07 -11.04
C ASN A 64 -3.73 0.71 -9.93
N VAL A 65 -2.43 0.49 -9.72
CA VAL A 65 -1.66 1.22 -8.71
C VAL A 65 -0.98 2.47 -9.29
N ARG A 66 -1.07 2.68 -10.61
CA ARG A 66 -0.38 3.78 -11.28
C ARG A 66 -0.87 5.12 -10.74
N HIS A 67 0.07 5.93 -10.23
CA HIS A 67 -0.18 7.28 -9.71
C HIS A 67 -1.22 7.33 -8.59
N LYS A 68 -1.50 6.22 -7.94
CA LYS A 68 -2.40 6.19 -6.79
C LYS A 68 -1.65 6.54 -5.50
N SER A 69 -2.39 7.06 -4.53
CA SER A 69 -1.80 7.48 -3.27
C SER A 69 -1.31 6.28 -2.46
N PRO A 70 -0.01 6.19 -2.16
CA PRO A 70 0.48 5.14 -1.27
C PRO A 70 0.00 5.33 0.17
N HIS A 71 -0.25 6.59 0.58
CA HIS A 71 -0.78 6.86 1.92
C HIS A 71 -2.19 6.28 2.07
N ALA A 72 -3.04 6.49 1.08
CA ALA A 72 -4.40 5.95 1.11
C ALA A 72 -4.38 4.42 1.06
N ALA A 73 -3.51 3.85 0.22
CA ALA A 73 -3.38 2.39 0.13
C ALA A 73 -2.88 1.79 1.45
N PHE A 74 -1.92 2.44 2.09
CA PHE A 74 -1.39 2.00 3.37
C PHE A 74 -2.49 1.99 4.44
N ALA A 75 -3.29 3.06 4.51
CA ALA A 75 -4.38 3.13 5.48
C ALA A 75 -5.42 2.05 5.22
N MET A 76 -5.76 1.83 3.95
CA MET A 76 -6.70 0.77 3.58
C MET A 76 -6.15 -0.61 3.96
N GLY A 77 -4.86 -0.82 3.72
CA GLY A 77 -4.21 -2.07 4.09
C GLY A 77 -4.21 -2.29 5.59
N TYR A 78 -3.91 -1.24 6.36
CA TYR A 78 -3.91 -1.34 7.82
C TYR A 78 -5.30 -1.75 8.33
N GLN A 79 -6.35 -1.11 7.82
CA GLN A 79 -7.71 -1.46 8.23
C GLN A 79 -8.03 -2.91 7.90
N ALA A 80 -7.67 -3.36 6.70
CA ALA A 80 -7.90 -4.74 6.29
C ALA A 80 -7.12 -5.72 7.16
N GLY A 81 -5.89 -5.35 7.53
CA GLY A 81 -5.06 -6.17 8.41
C GLY A 81 -5.66 -6.31 9.79
N VAL A 82 -6.17 -5.22 10.36
CA VAL A 82 -6.86 -5.24 11.65
C VAL A 82 -8.08 -6.15 11.59
N GLN A 83 -8.87 -6.04 10.52
CA GLN A 83 -10.03 -6.91 10.33
C GLN A 83 -9.60 -8.37 10.26
N HIS A 84 -8.54 -8.65 9.53
CA HIS A 84 -7.98 -10.00 9.42
C HIS A 84 -7.59 -10.56 10.79
N TYR A 85 -6.96 -9.74 11.62
CA TYR A 85 -6.58 -10.15 12.97
C TYR A 85 -7.81 -10.64 13.75
N TYR A 86 -8.87 -9.83 13.76
CA TYR A 86 -10.06 -10.17 14.54
C TYR A 86 -10.83 -11.34 13.93
N ASP A 87 -10.86 -11.47 12.61
CA ASP A 87 -11.56 -12.57 11.96
C ASP A 87 -10.89 -13.91 12.24
N ASN A 88 -9.60 -13.93 12.51
CA ASN A 88 -8.84 -15.15 12.72
C ASN A 88 -8.51 -15.42 14.18
N LYS A 89 -9.08 -14.61 15.08
CA LYS A 89 -8.77 -14.76 16.51
C LYS A 89 -9.60 -15.82 17.19
N LEU A 90 -10.69 -16.25 16.61
CA LEU A 90 -11.65 -17.18 17.24
C LEU A 90 -11.08 -18.59 17.45
#